data_ca8cefe1f805d4b21ecf003daa828879
#
_entry.id   ca8cefe1f805d4b21ecf003daa828879
#
_cell.length_a   1.000
_cell.length_b   1.000
_cell.length_c   1.000
_cell.angle_alpha   90.00
_cell.angle_beta   90.00
_cell.angle_gamma   90.00
#
_symmetry.space_group_name_H-M   'P 1'
#
loop_
_entity.id
_entity.type
_entity.pdbx_description
1 polymer ?
#
loop_
_entity_poly.entity_id
_entity_poly.type
_entity_poly.pdbx_seq_one_letter_code
_entity_poly.pdbx_strand_id
1 'polypeptide(L)'
;DSEISEENKHIVVQLNDHYFICANNGIMSMICAEINPQKIVEINIHDKISTSFPVLDVFVKVAAHIARGGTLEVIGKIINEIKPIKNIVPIVRAGASQLVGSVIYIDHYGNVITNIKKRFFESIQKGRRFEISARNHKFRRIYNQYSDIVDFNISAELRNDEGQGLVVFNSSDYLEIAVYRSNLATVGSASTLLGLDMMDTISIDFFKD
;
A
#
# COMPACT_ATOMS: atom_id res chain seq x y z
N ASP A 1 10.57 -10.05 -7.49
CA ASP A 1 11.47 -10.97 -8.19
C ASP A 1 12.72 -11.24 -7.35
N SER A 2 13.05 -12.51 -7.19
CA SER A 2 14.23 -12.96 -6.43
C SER A 2 15.42 -13.33 -7.32
N GLU A 3 15.31 -13.17 -8.63
CA GLU A 3 16.41 -13.45 -9.56
C GLU A 3 17.59 -12.49 -9.33
N ILE A 4 18.80 -13.05 -9.30
CA ILE A 4 20.00 -12.24 -9.11
C ILE A 4 20.45 -11.64 -10.46
N SER A 5 20.82 -10.37 -10.44
CA SER A 5 21.41 -9.68 -11.57
C SER A 5 22.40 -8.62 -11.07
N GLU A 6 23.09 -7.95 -11.99
CA GLU A 6 23.95 -6.82 -11.62
C GLU A 6 23.16 -5.68 -10.97
N GLU A 7 21.90 -5.50 -11.37
CA GLU A 7 21.02 -4.45 -10.86
C GLU A 7 20.20 -4.90 -9.63
N ASN A 8 20.17 -6.20 -9.35
CA ASN A 8 19.29 -6.80 -8.36
C ASN A 8 20.04 -7.80 -7.48
N LYS A 9 20.93 -7.28 -6.63
CA LYS A 9 21.73 -8.09 -5.70
C LYS A 9 20.87 -8.65 -4.58
N HIS A 10 21.31 -9.72 -3.96
CA HIS A 10 20.65 -10.26 -2.76
C HIS A 10 21.22 -9.63 -1.50
N ILE A 11 20.36 -9.32 -0.55
CA ILE A 11 20.76 -8.69 0.72
C ILE A 11 20.13 -9.38 1.93
N VAL A 12 20.81 -9.25 3.06
CA VAL A 12 20.24 -9.44 4.40
C VAL A 12 20.14 -8.09 5.07
N VAL A 13 18.98 -7.78 5.59
CA VAL A 13 18.74 -6.57 6.39
C VAL A 13 18.39 -6.97 7.80
N GLN A 14 19.13 -6.47 8.77
CA GLN A 14 18.82 -6.58 10.21
C GLN A 14 18.03 -5.35 10.64
N LEU A 15 16.80 -5.56 11.12
CA LEU A 15 15.88 -4.51 11.52
C LEU A 15 15.11 -4.94 12.77
N ASN A 16 15.25 -4.22 13.89
CA ASN A 16 14.56 -4.51 15.15
C ASN A 16 14.66 -5.99 15.58
N ASP A 17 15.89 -6.52 15.60
CA ASP A 17 16.20 -7.93 15.93
C ASP A 17 15.60 -8.98 14.99
N HIS A 18 15.08 -8.56 13.85
CA HIS A 18 14.62 -9.44 12.78
C HIS A 18 15.57 -9.40 11.60
N TYR A 19 15.59 -10.49 10.84
CA TYR A 19 16.40 -10.61 9.64
C TYR A 19 15.51 -10.77 8.41
N PHE A 20 15.70 -9.91 7.44
CA PHE A 20 15.00 -9.96 6.15
C PHE A 20 16.01 -10.36 5.07
N ILE A 21 15.73 -11.44 4.36
CA ILE A 21 16.56 -11.95 3.28
C ILE A 21 15.79 -11.77 1.99
N CYS A 22 16.30 -10.95 1.07
CA CYS A 22 15.57 -10.59 -0.13
C CYS A 22 16.49 -10.11 -1.26
N ALA A 23 15.90 -9.90 -2.42
CA ALA A 23 16.54 -9.13 -3.49
C ALA A 23 16.52 -7.63 -3.15
N ASN A 24 17.56 -6.91 -3.50
CA ASN A 24 17.67 -5.45 -3.33
C ASN A 24 16.95 -4.72 -4.47
N ASN A 25 15.64 -4.98 -4.61
CA ASN A 25 14.77 -4.45 -5.66
C ASN A 25 13.97 -3.22 -5.24
N GLY A 26 14.22 -2.69 -4.04
CA GLY A 26 13.56 -1.52 -3.49
C GLY A 26 12.46 -1.84 -2.46
N ILE A 27 11.96 -3.08 -2.38
CA ILE A 27 10.88 -3.42 -1.43
C ILE A 27 11.28 -3.17 0.02
N MET A 28 12.55 -3.42 0.37
CA MET A 28 13.05 -3.14 1.72
C MET A 28 13.08 -1.65 2.05
N SER A 29 13.26 -0.77 1.06
CA SER A 29 13.20 0.67 1.30
C SER A 29 11.81 1.15 1.73
N MET A 30 10.74 0.45 1.30
CA MET A 30 9.38 0.72 1.76
C MET A 30 9.15 0.22 3.19
N ILE A 31 9.70 -0.96 3.54
CA ILE A 31 9.62 -1.53 4.89
C ILE A 31 10.43 -0.68 5.88
N CYS A 32 11.61 -0.21 5.47
CA CYS A 32 12.50 0.61 6.29
C CYS A 32 12.16 2.11 6.27
N ALA A 33 11.05 2.54 5.68
CA ALA A 33 10.72 3.95 5.46
C ALA A 33 10.76 4.83 6.74
N GLU A 34 10.43 4.24 7.90
CA GLU A 34 10.38 4.94 9.19
C GLU A 34 11.40 4.40 10.20
N ILE A 35 12.14 3.34 9.85
CA ILE A 35 13.07 2.66 10.79
C ILE A 35 14.39 2.39 10.07
N ASN A 36 15.47 2.88 10.65
CA ASN A 36 16.79 2.61 10.10
C ASN A 36 17.24 1.18 10.42
N PRO A 37 17.72 0.41 9.44
CA PRO A 37 18.28 -0.91 9.68
C PRO A 37 19.58 -0.83 10.50
N GLN A 38 19.78 -1.82 11.37
CA GLN A 38 21.00 -1.91 12.17
C GLN A 38 22.19 -2.35 11.31
N LYS A 39 21.94 -3.24 10.37
CA LYS A 39 22.98 -3.75 9.45
C LYS A 39 22.38 -4.18 8.12
N ILE A 40 23.10 -3.97 7.04
CA ILE A 40 22.75 -4.41 5.70
C ILE A 40 23.97 -5.14 5.14
N VAL A 41 23.76 -6.35 4.61
CA VAL A 41 24.82 -7.17 4.03
C VAL A 41 24.40 -7.63 2.65
N GLU A 42 25.22 -7.32 1.64
CA GLU A 42 25.09 -7.88 0.30
C GLU A 42 25.64 -9.32 0.32
N ILE A 43 24.81 -10.27 -0.08
CA ILE A 43 25.14 -11.70 -0.06
C ILE A 43 26.08 -12.01 -1.23
N ASN A 44 27.25 -12.60 -0.94
CA ASN A 44 28.22 -13.01 -1.96
C ASN A 44 28.59 -14.50 -1.93
N ILE A 45 28.04 -15.26 -0.97
CA ILE A 45 28.30 -16.72 -0.86
C ILE A 45 27.79 -17.52 -2.06
N HIS A 46 27.00 -16.90 -2.93
CA HIS A 46 26.38 -17.52 -4.08
C HIS A 46 27.02 -17.11 -5.41
N ASP A 47 28.13 -16.38 -5.40
CA ASP A 47 28.82 -15.95 -6.64
C ASP A 47 29.21 -17.11 -7.57
N LYS A 48 29.15 -18.34 -7.05
CA LYS A 48 29.42 -19.58 -7.80
C LYS A 48 28.16 -20.43 -8.05
N ILE A 49 26.98 -19.97 -7.63
CA ILE A 49 25.72 -20.72 -7.74
C ILE A 49 24.87 -20.08 -8.84
N SER A 50 24.77 -20.76 -9.97
CA SER A 50 23.77 -20.42 -10.99
C SER A 50 22.48 -21.18 -10.67
N THR A 51 21.40 -20.48 -10.37
CA THR A 51 20.11 -21.09 -10.01
C THR A 51 18.95 -20.24 -10.46
N SER A 52 17.88 -20.92 -10.91
CA SER A 52 16.57 -20.29 -11.13
C SER A 52 15.70 -20.24 -9.87
N PHE A 53 16.19 -20.77 -8.75
CA PHE A 53 15.46 -20.83 -7.47
C PHE A 53 16.28 -20.23 -6.32
N PRO A 54 16.63 -18.94 -6.37
CA PRO A 54 17.53 -18.31 -5.39
C PRO A 54 16.93 -18.33 -3.97
N VAL A 55 15.61 -18.34 -3.82
CA VAL A 55 14.96 -18.46 -2.51
C VAL A 55 15.33 -19.80 -1.85
N LEU A 56 15.30 -20.90 -2.59
CA LEU A 56 15.66 -22.21 -2.07
C LEU A 56 17.17 -22.37 -1.90
N ASP A 57 17.93 -22.01 -2.93
CA ASP A 57 19.34 -22.35 -3.01
C ASP A 57 20.25 -21.37 -2.26
N VAL A 58 19.79 -20.14 -2.03
CA VAL A 58 20.54 -19.07 -1.37
C VAL A 58 19.85 -18.63 -0.08
N PHE A 59 18.60 -18.13 -0.14
CA PHE A 59 17.98 -17.50 1.02
C PHE A 59 17.75 -18.47 2.17
N VAL A 60 17.32 -19.69 1.90
CA VAL A 60 17.16 -20.74 2.93
C VAL A 60 18.49 -21.07 3.60
N LYS A 61 19.59 -21.15 2.85
CA LYS A 61 20.93 -21.41 3.40
C LYS A 61 21.41 -20.26 4.29
N VAL A 62 21.17 -19.02 3.86
CA VAL A 62 21.48 -17.82 4.66
C VAL A 62 20.63 -17.79 5.93
N ALA A 63 19.32 -18.07 5.82
CA ALA A 63 18.43 -18.15 6.98
C ALA A 63 18.88 -19.22 7.98
N ALA A 64 19.24 -20.41 7.48
CA ALA A 64 19.76 -21.49 8.32
C ALA A 64 21.10 -21.13 8.99
N HIS A 65 21.98 -20.39 8.32
CA HIS A 65 23.22 -19.88 8.92
C HIS A 65 22.93 -18.92 10.08
N ILE A 66 22.05 -17.94 9.86
CA ILE A 66 21.66 -16.97 10.89
C ILE A 66 20.98 -17.67 12.07
N ALA A 67 20.04 -18.59 11.79
CA ALA A 67 19.32 -19.33 12.83
C ALA A 67 20.21 -20.18 13.75
N ARG A 68 21.41 -20.58 13.26
CA ARG A 68 22.43 -21.28 14.05
C ARG A 68 23.38 -20.35 14.80
N GLY A 69 23.13 -19.05 14.80
CA GLY A 69 23.97 -18.03 15.41
C GLY A 69 25.16 -17.59 14.55
N GLY A 70 25.13 -17.89 13.25
CA GLY A 70 26.17 -17.43 12.32
C GLY A 70 26.12 -15.92 12.11
N THR A 71 27.29 -15.30 11.94
CA THR A 71 27.43 -13.85 11.77
C THR A 71 27.16 -13.45 10.32
N LEU A 72 26.67 -12.22 10.14
CA LEU A 72 26.36 -11.68 8.79
C LEU A 72 27.59 -11.43 7.95
N GLU A 73 28.74 -11.14 8.56
CA GLU A 73 30.03 -10.87 7.90
C GLU A 73 30.56 -12.08 7.11
N VAL A 74 30.16 -13.28 7.49
CA VAL A 74 30.51 -14.52 6.77
C VAL A 74 29.70 -14.69 5.51
N ILE A 75 28.50 -14.09 5.47
CA ILE A 75 27.56 -14.24 4.35
C ILE A 75 27.94 -13.34 3.18
N GLY A 76 28.52 -12.17 3.46
CA GLY A 76 28.81 -11.22 2.41
C GLY A 76 29.44 -9.91 2.89
N LYS A 77 29.25 -8.87 2.09
CA LYS A 77 29.85 -7.55 2.32
C LYS A 77 28.83 -6.60 2.96
N ILE A 78 29.22 -5.90 4.02
CA ILE A 78 28.43 -4.83 4.60
C ILE A 78 28.28 -3.69 3.59
N ILE A 79 27.07 -3.23 3.41
CA ILE A 79 26.73 -2.07 2.57
C ILE A 79 25.92 -1.06 3.40
N ASN A 80 25.90 0.20 2.98
CA ASN A 80 25.25 1.28 3.73
C ASN A 80 23.89 1.69 3.15
N GLU A 81 23.56 1.21 1.96
CA GLU A 81 22.36 1.66 1.25
C GLU A 81 21.55 0.50 0.71
N ILE A 82 20.24 0.64 0.79
CA ILE A 82 19.25 -0.21 0.14
C ILE A 82 18.78 0.52 -1.12
N LYS A 83 18.55 -0.21 -2.21
CA LYS A 83 17.99 0.37 -3.43
C LYS A 83 16.67 1.10 -3.08
N PRO A 84 16.57 2.41 -3.32
CA PRO A 84 15.36 3.15 -3.01
C PRO A 84 14.28 2.84 -4.03
N ILE A 85 13.03 2.82 -3.58
CA ILE A 85 11.86 2.88 -4.46
C ILE A 85 11.13 4.22 -4.21
N LYS A 86 10.65 4.82 -5.26
CA LYS A 86 9.92 6.06 -5.16
C LYS A 86 8.55 5.81 -4.54
N ASN A 87 8.40 6.14 -3.26
CA ASN A 87 7.11 6.09 -2.59
C ASN A 87 6.19 7.18 -3.15
N ILE A 88 4.99 6.78 -3.53
CA ILE A 88 3.94 7.69 -3.92
C ILE A 88 3.22 8.13 -2.64
N VAL A 89 3.66 9.25 -2.08
CA VAL A 89 3.06 9.83 -0.87
C VAL A 89 1.97 10.84 -1.24
N PRO A 90 0.91 10.97 -0.43
CA PRO A 90 -0.08 12.01 -0.63
C PRO A 90 0.54 13.40 -0.50
N ILE A 91 0.04 14.36 -1.26
CA ILE A 91 0.55 15.73 -1.32
C ILE A 91 -0.48 16.68 -0.71
N VAL A 92 -0.03 17.55 0.19
CA VAL A 92 -0.84 18.64 0.74
C VAL A 92 -0.57 19.91 -0.07
N ARG A 93 -1.63 20.54 -0.56
CA ARG A 93 -1.57 21.75 -1.38
C ARG A 93 -2.35 22.90 -0.77
N ALA A 94 -2.13 24.10 -1.32
CA ALA A 94 -2.89 25.32 -1.05
C ALA A 94 -3.06 25.62 0.46
N GLY A 95 -1.97 25.57 1.23
CA GLY A 95 -2.00 25.86 2.66
C GLY A 95 -2.90 24.90 3.45
N ALA A 96 -2.87 23.64 3.12
CA ALA A 96 -3.67 22.55 3.70
C ALA A 96 -5.20 22.67 3.41
N SER A 97 -5.59 23.33 2.34
CA SER A 97 -6.97 23.31 1.85
C SER A 97 -7.24 22.14 0.89
N GLN A 98 -6.20 21.46 0.41
CA GLN A 98 -6.33 20.32 -0.48
C GLN A 98 -5.34 19.21 -0.12
N LEU A 99 -5.82 17.98 -0.13
CA LEU A 99 -5.03 16.75 -0.02
C LEU A 99 -5.18 15.97 -1.32
N VAL A 100 -4.06 15.60 -1.94
CA VAL A 100 -4.05 14.87 -3.22
C VAL A 100 -3.35 13.53 -2.99
N GLY A 101 -4.06 12.46 -3.24
CA GLY A 101 -3.55 11.10 -3.23
C GLY A 101 -3.67 10.43 -4.60
N SER A 102 -3.24 9.18 -4.65
CA SER A 102 -3.33 8.35 -5.85
C SER A 102 -3.88 6.96 -5.49
N VAL A 103 -4.51 6.33 -6.45
CA VAL A 103 -4.89 4.92 -6.37
C VAL A 103 -3.63 4.07 -6.36
N ILE A 104 -3.48 3.25 -5.32
CA ILE A 104 -2.32 2.36 -5.15
C ILE A 104 -2.66 0.88 -5.28
N TYR A 105 -3.94 0.54 -5.20
CA TYR A 105 -4.39 -0.85 -5.32
C TYR A 105 -5.86 -0.89 -5.70
N ILE A 106 -6.23 -1.86 -6.52
CA ILE A 106 -7.62 -2.23 -6.81
C ILE A 106 -7.77 -3.68 -6.40
N ASP A 107 -8.69 -3.96 -5.47
CA ASP A 107 -8.86 -5.30 -4.95
C ASP A 107 -9.68 -6.19 -5.91
N HIS A 108 -9.83 -7.46 -5.54
CA HIS A 108 -10.56 -8.43 -6.38
C HIS A 108 -12.06 -8.12 -6.51
N TYR A 109 -12.63 -7.34 -5.61
CA TYR A 109 -14.01 -6.85 -5.71
C TYR A 109 -14.12 -5.56 -6.53
N GLY A 110 -12.98 -5.01 -6.97
CA GLY A 110 -12.88 -3.74 -7.68
C GLY A 110 -13.05 -2.52 -6.78
N ASN A 111 -12.85 -2.66 -5.46
CA ASN A 111 -12.71 -1.51 -4.57
C ASN A 111 -11.39 -0.81 -4.84
N VAL A 112 -11.40 0.50 -4.75
CA VAL A 112 -10.27 1.36 -5.12
C VAL A 112 -9.61 1.89 -3.85
N ILE A 113 -8.39 1.43 -3.56
CA ILE A 113 -7.61 1.78 -2.39
C ILE A 113 -6.61 2.88 -2.76
N THR A 114 -6.58 3.95 -1.97
CA THR A 114 -5.67 5.08 -2.17
C THR A 114 -4.49 5.02 -1.22
N ASN A 115 -3.46 5.86 -1.46
CA ASN A 115 -2.34 6.04 -0.54
C ASN A 115 -2.64 6.98 0.65
N ILE A 116 -3.90 7.43 0.82
CA ILE A 116 -4.30 8.35 1.89
C ILE A 116 -4.62 7.55 3.15
N LYS A 117 -3.77 7.62 4.17
CA LYS A 117 -4.02 7.01 5.48
C LYS A 117 -4.95 7.85 6.33
N LYS A 118 -5.78 7.20 7.15
CA LYS A 118 -6.73 7.80 8.09
C LYS A 118 -6.07 8.87 8.97
N ARG A 119 -4.98 8.52 9.65
CA ARG A 119 -4.26 9.46 10.52
C ARG A 119 -3.77 10.70 9.77
N PHE A 120 -3.31 10.53 8.53
CA PHE A 120 -2.87 11.66 7.72
C PHE A 120 -4.05 12.54 7.29
N PHE A 121 -5.14 11.94 6.82
CA PHE A 121 -6.38 12.66 6.51
C PHE A 121 -6.88 13.47 7.71
N GLU A 122 -7.01 12.86 8.88
CA GLU A 122 -7.50 13.51 10.11
C GLU A 122 -6.60 14.67 10.53
N SER A 123 -5.27 14.52 10.40
CA SER A 123 -4.29 15.57 10.72
C SER A 123 -4.43 16.81 9.85
N ILE A 124 -4.92 16.66 8.62
CA ILE A 124 -5.16 17.76 7.68
C ILE A 124 -6.59 18.28 7.80
N GLN A 125 -7.58 17.40 7.91
CA GLN A 125 -9.00 17.74 7.94
C GLN A 125 -9.38 18.61 9.16
N LYS A 126 -8.95 18.23 10.36
CA LYS A 126 -9.16 18.99 11.63
C LYS A 126 -10.61 19.43 11.84
N GLY A 127 -11.58 18.55 11.60
CA GLY A 127 -13.00 18.82 11.78
C GLY A 127 -13.67 19.61 10.64
N ARG A 128 -12.92 20.13 9.67
CA ARG A 128 -13.49 20.88 8.54
C ARG A 128 -14.35 19.99 7.65
N ARG A 129 -15.34 20.60 6.98
CA ARG A 129 -16.07 19.95 5.90
C ARG A 129 -15.13 19.62 4.74
N PHE A 130 -15.43 18.56 4.01
CA PHE A 130 -14.61 18.13 2.89
C PHE A 130 -15.44 17.58 1.73
N GLU A 131 -14.82 17.53 0.57
CA GLU A 131 -15.34 16.88 -0.63
C GLU A 131 -14.20 16.06 -1.27
N ILE A 132 -14.40 14.76 -1.40
CA ILE A 132 -13.49 13.84 -2.08
C ILE A 132 -13.92 13.78 -3.55
N SER A 133 -13.01 14.06 -4.45
CA SER A 133 -13.21 13.99 -5.89
C SER A 133 -12.41 12.83 -6.48
N ALA A 134 -13.12 11.92 -7.15
CA ALA A 134 -12.59 10.79 -7.86
C ALA A 134 -13.10 10.85 -9.30
N ARG A 135 -12.29 11.39 -10.21
CA ARG A 135 -12.72 11.81 -11.57
C ARG A 135 -13.95 12.71 -11.48
N ASN A 136 -15.09 12.28 -12.02
CA ASN A 136 -16.35 13.04 -12.04
C ASN A 136 -17.24 12.77 -10.81
N HIS A 137 -16.82 11.88 -9.91
CA HIS A 137 -17.60 11.49 -8.74
C HIS A 137 -17.15 12.24 -7.50
N LYS A 138 -18.12 12.62 -6.67
CA LYS A 138 -17.86 13.43 -5.47
C LYS A 138 -18.49 12.78 -4.25
N PHE A 139 -17.71 12.72 -3.17
CA PHE A 139 -18.15 12.15 -1.89
C PHE A 139 -17.90 13.17 -0.78
N ARG A 140 -18.90 13.39 0.07
CA ARG A 140 -18.83 14.34 1.18
C ARG A 140 -18.89 13.68 2.54
N ARG A 141 -18.90 12.34 2.55
CA ARG A 141 -18.96 11.53 3.76
C ARG A 141 -18.02 10.34 3.64
N ILE A 142 -17.35 10.03 4.73
CA ILE A 142 -16.66 8.77 4.95
C ILE A 142 -17.47 7.98 5.95
N TYR A 143 -17.82 6.75 5.59
CA TYR A 143 -18.63 5.85 6.42
C TYR A 143 -17.72 4.98 7.30
N ASN A 144 -18.25 4.45 8.40
CA ASN A 144 -17.51 3.52 9.24
C ASN A 144 -17.51 2.10 8.68
N GLN A 145 -18.61 1.72 8.02
CA GLN A 145 -18.76 0.42 7.38
C GLN A 145 -19.60 0.55 6.10
N TYR A 146 -19.52 -0.44 5.22
CA TYR A 146 -20.21 -0.40 3.93
C TYR A 146 -21.73 -0.31 4.04
N SER A 147 -22.32 -0.94 5.06
CA SER A 147 -23.77 -0.92 5.28
C SER A 147 -24.33 0.39 5.80
N ASP A 148 -23.49 1.34 6.22
CA ASP A 148 -23.94 2.65 6.72
C ASP A 148 -24.59 3.52 5.62
N ILE A 149 -24.44 3.14 4.35
CA ILE A 149 -25.11 3.81 3.23
C ILE A 149 -26.59 3.42 3.13
N VAL A 150 -26.98 2.30 3.76
CA VAL A 150 -28.31 1.73 3.69
C VAL A 150 -29.23 2.35 4.71
N ASP A 151 -30.39 2.85 4.29
CA ASP A 151 -31.46 3.18 5.22
C ASP A 151 -32.31 1.92 5.54
N PHE A 152 -32.01 1.30 6.67
CA PHE A 152 -32.73 0.10 7.14
C PHE A 152 -34.16 0.37 7.61
N ASN A 153 -34.61 1.64 7.71
CA ASN A 153 -36.00 1.98 8.00
C ASN A 153 -36.90 1.80 6.76
N ILE A 154 -36.31 1.76 5.59
CA ILE A 154 -37.02 1.47 4.33
C ILE A 154 -37.05 -0.04 4.13
N SER A 155 -38.18 -0.59 3.69
CA SER A 155 -38.28 -2.03 3.36
C SER A 155 -37.32 -2.43 2.26
N ALA A 156 -36.78 -3.63 2.29
CA ALA A 156 -35.73 -4.09 1.36
C ALA A 156 -36.12 -3.96 -0.11
N GLU A 157 -37.40 -4.13 -0.42
CA GLU A 157 -37.96 -4.04 -1.79
C GLU A 157 -37.97 -2.61 -2.35
N LEU A 158 -37.96 -1.60 -1.48
CA LEU A 158 -37.99 -0.18 -1.85
C LEU A 158 -36.63 0.51 -1.73
N ARG A 159 -35.60 -0.20 -1.27
CA ARG A 159 -34.24 0.33 -1.19
C ARG A 159 -33.61 0.42 -2.58
N ASN A 160 -32.93 1.52 -2.82
CA ASN A 160 -32.13 1.74 -4.01
C ASN A 160 -30.66 1.99 -3.61
N ASP A 161 -30.10 1.06 -2.86
CA ASP A 161 -28.76 1.16 -2.27
C ASP A 161 -27.71 0.33 -3.03
N GLU A 162 -28.10 -0.64 -3.81
CA GLU A 162 -27.18 -1.41 -4.67
C GLU A 162 -26.55 -0.53 -5.74
N GLY A 163 -25.25 -0.66 -5.94
CA GLY A 163 -24.52 0.13 -6.92
C GLY A 163 -24.16 1.55 -6.47
N GLN A 164 -24.55 1.96 -5.25
CA GLN A 164 -24.17 3.27 -4.73
C GLN A 164 -22.69 3.30 -4.31
N GLY A 165 -21.98 4.33 -4.77
CA GLY A 165 -20.60 4.58 -4.38
C GLY A 165 -20.49 5.13 -2.95
N LEU A 166 -19.52 4.63 -2.20
CA LEU A 166 -19.22 5.08 -0.84
C LEU A 166 -17.73 5.13 -0.58
N VAL A 167 -17.35 5.80 0.51
CA VAL A 167 -15.96 5.89 0.96
C VAL A 167 -15.85 5.43 2.40
N VAL A 168 -14.85 4.60 2.69
CA VAL A 168 -14.51 4.12 4.04
C VAL A 168 -13.01 4.24 4.28
N PHE A 169 -12.57 4.08 5.53
CA PHE A 169 -11.19 3.66 5.81
C PHE A 169 -11.20 2.15 6.03
N ASN A 170 -10.40 1.43 5.26
CA ASN A 170 -10.33 -0.03 5.33
C ASN A 170 -9.54 -0.52 6.56
N SER A 171 -9.41 -1.84 6.72
CA SER A 171 -8.72 -2.46 7.85
C SER A 171 -7.22 -2.13 7.95
N SER A 172 -6.64 -1.60 6.88
CA SER A 172 -5.24 -1.13 6.84
C SER A 172 -5.14 0.40 6.98
N ASP A 173 -6.23 1.06 7.39
CA ASP A 173 -6.37 2.49 7.55
C ASP A 173 -6.18 3.32 6.26
N TYR A 174 -6.32 2.72 5.09
CA TYR A 174 -6.31 3.47 3.83
C TYR A 174 -7.71 3.90 3.40
N LEU A 175 -7.81 5.10 2.83
CA LEU A 175 -9.04 5.58 2.21
C LEU A 175 -9.37 4.70 1.01
N GLU A 176 -10.56 4.10 1.06
CA GLU A 176 -11.07 3.18 0.06
C GLU A 176 -12.39 3.70 -0.51
N ILE A 177 -12.49 3.66 -1.83
CA ILE A 177 -13.74 3.96 -2.55
C ILE A 177 -14.33 2.63 -2.99
N ALA A 178 -15.54 2.38 -2.61
CA ALA A 178 -16.26 1.12 -2.87
C ALA A 178 -17.65 1.38 -3.45
N VAL A 179 -18.27 0.33 -3.94
CA VAL A 179 -19.68 0.31 -4.36
C VAL A 179 -20.41 -0.71 -3.50
N TYR A 180 -21.52 -0.30 -2.91
CA TYR A 180 -22.30 -1.18 -2.05
C TYR A 180 -22.90 -2.35 -2.86
N ARG A 181 -22.69 -3.58 -2.35
CA ARG A 181 -23.08 -4.83 -3.03
C ARG A 181 -22.60 -4.90 -4.47
N SER A 182 -21.36 -4.46 -4.70
CA SER A 182 -20.74 -4.55 -6.02
C SER A 182 -20.69 -6.01 -6.50
N ASN A 183 -21.00 -6.20 -7.78
CA ASN A 183 -20.84 -7.48 -8.46
C ASN A 183 -20.30 -7.18 -9.86
N LEU A 184 -19.07 -7.59 -10.12
CA LEU A 184 -18.39 -7.34 -11.40
C LEU A 184 -19.15 -7.83 -12.62
N ALA A 185 -20.00 -8.88 -12.46
CA ALA A 185 -20.77 -9.45 -13.55
C ALA A 185 -22.09 -8.72 -13.83
N THR A 186 -22.62 -7.93 -12.87
CA THR A 186 -23.96 -7.32 -12.98
C THR A 186 -23.96 -5.83 -12.68
N VAL A 187 -23.65 -5.44 -11.45
CA VAL A 187 -23.70 -4.04 -10.99
C VAL A 187 -22.45 -3.27 -11.38
N GLY A 188 -21.31 -3.96 -11.50
CA GLY A 188 -20.00 -3.33 -11.60
C GLY A 188 -19.38 -3.04 -10.24
N SER A 189 -18.22 -2.42 -10.23
CA SER A 189 -17.43 -2.09 -9.03
C SER A 189 -17.02 -0.62 -9.01
N ALA A 190 -16.36 -0.18 -7.95
CA ALA A 190 -15.85 1.19 -7.89
C ALA A 190 -14.90 1.48 -9.06
N SER A 191 -13.98 0.55 -9.40
CA SER A 191 -13.08 0.74 -10.54
C SER A 191 -13.83 0.86 -11.86
N THR A 192 -14.81 -0.01 -12.13
CA THR A 192 -15.52 -0.02 -13.41
C THR A 192 -16.57 1.09 -13.53
N LEU A 193 -17.41 1.29 -12.50
CA LEU A 193 -18.47 2.29 -12.51
C LEU A 193 -17.95 3.73 -12.43
N LEU A 194 -16.89 3.95 -11.65
CA LEU A 194 -16.30 5.29 -11.49
C LEU A 194 -15.15 5.50 -12.50
N GLY A 195 -14.78 4.46 -13.25
CA GLY A 195 -13.71 4.48 -14.23
C GLY A 195 -12.35 4.77 -13.61
N LEU A 196 -12.07 4.22 -12.43
CA LEU A 196 -10.84 4.46 -11.69
C LEU A 196 -9.82 3.36 -11.94
N ASP A 197 -8.60 3.77 -12.29
CA ASP A 197 -7.47 2.90 -12.56
C ASP A 197 -6.32 3.16 -11.58
N MET A 198 -5.34 2.25 -11.60
CA MET A 198 -4.10 2.41 -10.85
C MET A 198 -3.45 3.75 -11.19
N MET A 199 -2.92 4.44 -10.17
CA MET A 199 -2.28 5.75 -10.25
C MET A 199 -3.22 6.94 -10.55
N ASP A 200 -4.52 6.71 -10.69
CA ASP A 200 -5.47 7.82 -10.80
C ASP A 200 -5.42 8.73 -9.57
N THR A 201 -5.63 10.01 -9.82
CA THR A 201 -5.60 11.03 -8.77
C THR A 201 -6.92 11.10 -8.03
N ILE A 202 -6.83 11.08 -6.70
CA ILE A 202 -7.95 11.35 -5.79
C ILE A 202 -7.64 12.65 -5.04
N SER A 203 -8.49 13.65 -5.17
CA SER A 203 -8.32 14.92 -4.46
C SER A 203 -9.39 15.10 -3.38
N ILE A 204 -9.00 15.74 -2.29
CA ILE A 204 -9.87 16.06 -1.17
C ILE A 204 -9.73 17.55 -0.89
N ASP A 205 -10.80 18.28 -1.11
CA ASP A 205 -10.86 19.71 -0.82
C ASP A 205 -11.48 19.93 0.56
N PHE A 206 -10.85 20.76 1.38
CA PHE A 206 -11.30 21.11 2.74
C PHE A 206 -11.82 22.55 2.76
N PHE A 207 -13.02 22.71 3.28
CA PHE A 207 -13.69 24.01 3.33
C PHE A 207 -13.51 24.65 4.73
N LYS A 208 -13.28 25.95 4.74
CA LYS A 208 -13.39 26.74 5.97
C LYS A 208 -14.88 26.86 6.34
N ASP A 209 -15.18 26.71 7.61
CA ASP A 209 -16.50 27.04 8.15
C ASP A 209 -16.76 28.52 8.09
#